data_6030abad1ada020e3d4ba462e7d5fd98
#
_entry.id   6030abad1ada020e3d4ba462e7d5fd98
#
_cell.length_a   1.000
_cell.length_b   1.000
_cell.length_c   1.000
_cell.angle_alpha   90.00
_cell.angle_beta   90.00
_cell.angle_gamma   90.00
#
_symmetry.space_group_name_H-M   'P 1'
#
loop_
_entity.id
_entity.type
_entity.pdbx_description
1 polymer ?
#
loop_
_entity_poly.entity_id
_entity_poly.type
_entity_poly.pdbx_seq_one_letter_code
_entity_poly.pdbx_strand_id
1 'polypeptide(L)'
;MDNYVGKRLDGRYEIQEIVGVGGMSVVYKAYDNVDDRIVAVKILKDEFLTNDDFVRRFKNESKAIALLSHPNIVKVYDVSFGEKLQYIVMEYVDGITLKEYNQKQGAITWNDALFFKPKY
;
A
#
# COMPACT_ATOMS: atom_id res chain seq x y z
N MET A 1 0.55 -0.27 17.95
CA MET A 1 0.41 -0.32 16.48
C MET A 1 0.05 -1.73 16.08
N ASP A 2 -1.03 -1.86 15.34
CA ASP A 2 -1.47 -3.18 14.93
C ASP A 2 -0.59 -3.73 13.84
N ASN A 3 -0.27 -5.01 13.96
CA ASN A 3 0.55 -5.71 13.00
C ASN A 3 -0.30 -6.77 12.31
N TYR A 4 -0.43 -6.64 11.01
CA TYR A 4 -1.26 -7.55 10.21
C TYR A 4 -0.49 -8.78 9.71
N VAL A 5 0.81 -8.88 10.01
CA VAL A 5 1.61 -10.05 9.60
C VAL A 5 0.97 -11.34 10.11
N GLY A 6 0.81 -12.29 9.22
CA GLY A 6 0.16 -13.57 9.52
C GLY A 6 -1.35 -13.59 9.32
N LYS A 7 -1.97 -12.44 9.09
CA LYS A 7 -3.41 -12.35 8.85
C LYS A 7 -3.70 -12.46 7.36
N ARG A 8 -4.93 -12.91 7.05
CA ARG A 8 -5.42 -12.97 5.68
C ARG A 8 -6.59 -12.00 5.54
N LEU A 9 -6.43 -10.98 4.71
CA LEU A 9 -7.45 -9.97 4.49
C LEU A 9 -8.46 -10.46 3.44
N ASP A 10 -9.74 -10.37 3.78
CA ASP A 10 -10.85 -10.77 2.91
C ASP A 10 -10.71 -12.20 2.36
N GLY A 11 -10.06 -13.06 3.15
CA GLY A 11 -9.84 -14.45 2.74
C GLY A 11 -8.91 -14.61 1.54
N ARG A 12 -8.23 -13.54 1.14
CA ARG A 12 -7.48 -13.51 -0.11
C ARG A 12 -6.02 -13.11 0.08
N TYR A 13 -5.75 -12.00 0.75
CA TYR A 13 -4.40 -11.42 0.85
C TYR A 13 -3.73 -11.86 2.15
N GLU A 14 -2.76 -12.74 2.04
CA GLU A 14 -2.01 -13.25 3.18
C GLU A 14 -0.81 -12.36 3.45
N ILE A 15 -0.84 -11.66 4.56
CA ILE A 15 0.18 -10.67 4.91
C ILE A 15 1.44 -11.37 5.42
N GLN A 16 2.56 -11.14 4.75
CA GLN A 16 3.81 -11.85 5.02
C GLN A 16 4.78 -11.04 5.89
N GLU A 17 5.06 -9.80 5.49
CA GLU A 17 6.03 -8.98 6.22
C GLU A 17 5.80 -7.49 5.98
N ILE A 18 6.31 -6.67 6.90
CA ILE A 18 6.30 -5.22 6.72
C ILE A 18 7.45 -4.85 5.80
N VAL A 19 7.15 -4.05 4.76
CA VAL A 19 8.18 -3.52 3.86
C VAL A 19 8.36 -2.01 4.02
N GLY A 20 7.45 -1.33 4.70
CA GLY A 20 7.61 0.08 4.97
C GLY A 20 6.59 0.62 5.94
N VAL A 21 6.96 1.68 6.68
CA VAL A 21 6.09 2.34 7.65
C VAL A 21 6.06 3.82 7.33
N GLY A 22 4.87 4.36 7.11
CA GLY A 22 4.66 5.78 6.88
C GLY A 22 3.99 6.46 8.07
N GLY A 23 3.62 7.71 7.88
CA GLY A 23 2.96 8.49 8.93
C GLY A 23 1.57 7.96 9.27
N MET A 24 0.77 7.62 8.26
CA MET A 24 -0.60 7.15 8.50
C MET A 24 -0.87 5.75 7.99
N SER A 25 0.08 5.12 7.32
CA SER A 25 -0.13 3.77 6.77
C SER A 25 1.13 2.92 6.86
N VAL A 26 0.94 1.62 6.76
CA VAL A 26 2.02 0.64 6.72
C VAL A 26 1.86 -0.17 5.44
N VAL A 27 2.97 -0.43 4.75
CA VAL A 27 2.98 -1.23 3.53
C VAL A 27 3.53 -2.61 3.86
N TYR A 28 2.83 -3.63 3.41
CA TYR A 28 3.18 -5.01 3.63
C TYR A 28 3.40 -5.72 2.30
N LYS A 29 4.29 -6.71 2.33
CA LYS A 29 4.37 -7.72 1.29
C LYS A 29 3.33 -8.79 1.60
N ALA A 30 2.56 -9.19 0.60
CA ALA A 30 1.49 -10.17 0.80
C ALA A 30 1.39 -11.11 -0.39
N TYR A 31 0.75 -12.26 -0.15
CA TYR A 31 0.46 -13.23 -1.20
C TYR A 31 -1.03 -13.18 -1.53
N ASP A 32 -1.34 -13.01 -2.82
CA ASP A 32 -2.71 -13.01 -3.33
C ASP A 32 -3.08 -14.45 -3.69
N ASN A 33 -3.97 -15.04 -2.91
CA ASN A 33 -4.38 -16.44 -3.09
C ASN A 33 -5.33 -16.66 -4.27
N VAL A 34 -5.88 -15.59 -4.83
CA VAL A 34 -6.76 -15.70 -6.00
C VAL A 34 -5.97 -15.64 -7.30
N ASP A 35 -5.12 -14.62 -7.43
CA ASP A 35 -4.32 -14.44 -8.64
C ASP A 35 -2.93 -15.08 -8.56
N ASP A 36 -2.63 -15.74 -7.43
CA ASP A 36 -1.38 -16.49 -7.22
C ASP A 36 -0.15 -15.66 -7.53
N ARG A 37 -0.01 -14.53 -6.81
CA ARG A 37 1.13 -13.63 -7.00
C ARG A 37 1.42 -12.83 -5.74
N ILE A 38 2.66 -12.33 -5.63
CA ILE A 38 3.05 -11.42 -4.57
C ILE A 38 2.55 -10.02 -4.91
N VAL A 39 2.01 -9.34 -3.90
CA VAL A 39 1.49 -7.98 -4.01
C VAL A 39 1.99 -7.14 -2.84
N ALA A 40 1.86 -5.82 -2.97
CA ALA A 40 2.05 -4.90 -1.86
C ALA A 40 0.67 -4.46 -1.35
N VAL A 41 0.49 -4.43 -0.05
CA VAL A 41 -0.76 -3.99 0.57
C VAL A 41 -0.46 -2.82 1.50
N LYS A 42 -1.04 -1.67 1.20
CA LYS A 42 -0.90 -0.46 2.01
C LYS A 42 -2.14 -0.35 2.88
N ILE A 43 -1.96 -0.39 4.20
CA ILE A 43 -3.05 -0.39 5.16
C ILE A 43 -3.02 0.89 5.99
N LEU A 44 -4.16 1.58 6.07
CA LEU A 44 -4.32 2.73 6.96
C LEU A 44 -4.17 2.26 8.41
N LYS A 45 -3.34 2.94 9.18
CA LYS A 45 -3.14 2.60 10.61
C LYS A 45 -4.46 2.74 11.36
N ASP A 46 -4.72 1.81 12.26
CA ASP A 46 -5.97 1.74 13.02
C ASP A 46 -6.27 3.02 13.79
N GLU A 47 -5.23 3.68 14.29
CA GLU A 47 -5.39 4.92 15.05
C GLU A 47 -6.01 6.06 14.23
N PHE A 48 -5.98 5.97 12.91
CA PHE A 48 -6.54 6.99 12.02
C PHE A 48 -7.91 6.63 11.45
N LEU A 49 -8.42 5.43 11.73
CA LEU A 49 -9.72 4.99 11.20
C LEU A 49 -10.89 5.82 11.73
N THR A 50 -10.76 6.43 12.90
CA THR A 50 -11.79 7.28 13.47
C THR A 50 -11.62 8.75 13.12
N ASN A 51 -10.61 9.10 12.36
CA ASN A 51 -10.34 10.48 11.94
C ASN A 51 -10.78 10.65 10.49
N ASP A 52 -11.89 11.35 10.28
CA ASP A 52 -12.50 11.50 8.95
C ASP A 52 -11.56 12.16 7.93
N ASP A 53 -10.70 13.06 8.36
CA ASP A 53 -9.76 13.73 7.46
C ASP A 53 -8.70 12.76 6.93
N PHE A 54 -8.17 11.91 7.80
CA PHE A 54 -7.19 10.90 7.37
C PHE A 54 -7.84 9.83 6.49
N VAL A 55 -9.05 9.40 6.84
CA VAL A 55 -9.79 8.42 6.04
C VAL A 55 -10.06 8.97 4.65
N ARG A 56 -10.53 10.22 4.57
CA ARG A 56 -10.82 10.87 3.29
C ARG A 56 -9.55 11.02 2.45
N ARG A 57 -8.45 11.43 3.08
CA ARG A 57 -7.16 11.55 2.40
C ARG A 57 -6.70 10.21 1.84
N PHE A 58 -6.77 9.16 2.66
CA PHE A 58 -6.36 7.82 2.24
C PHE A 58 -7.17 7.36 1.03
N LYS A 59 -8.50 7.54 1.08
CA LYS A 59 -9.40 7.18 -0.03
C LYS A 59 -9.08 7.97 -1.29
N ASN A 60 -8.92 9.29 -1.17
CA ASN A 60 -8.69 10.15 -2.32
C ASN A 60 -7.36 9.84 -2.98
N GLU A 61 -6.31 9.66 -2.19
CA GLU A 61 -4.99 9.32 -2.71
C GLU A 61 -5.01 7.96 -3.40
N SER A 62 -5.69 6.97 -2.78
CA SER A 62 -5.78 5.62 -3.35
C SER A 62 -6.53 5.62 -4.69
N LYS A 63 -7.61 6.41 -4.79
CA LYS A 63 -8.37 6.54 -6.04
C LYS A 63 -7.55 7.23 -7.12
N ALA A 64 -6.78 8.24 -6.75
CA ALA A 64 -5.93 8.95 -7.70
C ALA A 64 -4.89 8.02 -8.31
N ILE A 65 -4.23 7.19 -7.48
CA ILE A 65 -3.26 6.21 -7.97
C ILE A 65 -3.93 5.20 -8.89
N ALA A 66 -5.12 4.74 -8.52
CA ALA A 66 -5.84 3.71 -9.29
C ALA A 66 -6.21 4.21 -10.70
N LEU A 67 -6.38 5.52 -10.87
CA LEU A 67 -6.71 6.10 -12.16
C LEU A 67 -5.50 6.36 -13.05
N LEU A 68 -4.30 6.34 -12.48
CA LEU A 68 -3.08 6.60 -13.24
C LEU A 68 -2.64 5.34 -13.97
N SER A 69 -2.22 5.54 -15.22
CA SER A 69 -1.67 4.47 -16.03
C SER A 69 -0.34 4.98 -16.59
N HIS A 70 0.76 4.54 -16.01
CA HIS A 70 2.09 4.97 -16.40
C HIS A 70 3.10 3.89 -16.07
N PRO A 71 4.06 3.59 -16.96
CA PRO A 71 4.99 2.49 -16.74
C PRO A 71 5.87 2.63 -15.49
N ASN A 72 6.09 3.87 -15.01
CA ASN A 72 6.91 4.11 -13.83
C ASN A 72 6.10 4.25 -12.53
N ILE A 73 4.78 4.08 -12.57
CA ILE A 73 3.92 4.14 -11.40
C ILE A 73 3.38 2.74 -11.12
N VAL A 74 3.44 2.31 -9.84
CA VAL A 74 2.96 0.98 -9.49
C VAL A 74 1.47 0.86 -9.81
N LYS A 75 1.09 -0.31 -10.32
CA LYS A 75 -0.29 -0.58 -10.69
C LYS A 75 -1.10 -0.92 -9.44
N VAL A 76 -2.31 -0.38 -9.35
CA VAL A 76 -3.26 -0.72 -8.29
C VAL A 76 -4.15 -1.85 -8.80
N TYR A 77 -4.26 -2.91 -8.00
CA TYR A 77 -5.06 -4.08 -8.35
C TYR A 77 -6.42 -4.08 -7.68
N ASP A 78 -6.50 -3.54 -6.45
CA ASP A 78 -7.72 -3.63 -5.67
C ASP A 78 -7.72 -2.57 -4.57
N VAL A 79 -8.89 -2.21 -4.08
CA VAL A 79 -9.05 -1.28 -2.96
C VAL A 79 -10.16 -1.79 -2.05
N SER A 80 -10.04 -1.51 -0.76
CA SER A 80 -11.07 -1.85 0.22
C SER A 80 -11.18 -0.72 1.24
N PHE A 81 -12.35 -0.12 1.33
CA PHE A 81 -12.62 1.03 2.21
C PHE A 81 -13.72 0.71 3.20
N GLY A 82 -13.42 -0.20 4.16
CA GLY A 82 -14.36 -0.56 5.20
C GLY A 82 -14.25 0.35 6.44
N GLU A 83 -15.17 0.19 7.38
CA GLU A 83 -15.15 0.97 8.61
C GLU A 83 -14.01 0.59 9.55
N LYS A 84 -13.66 -0.68 9.58
CA LYS A 84 -12.65 -1.22 10.51
C LYS A 84 -11.31 -1.47 9.84
N LEU A 85 -11.24 -1.41 8.52
CA LEU A 85 -10.03 -1.73 7.77
C LEU A 85 -10.10 -1.04 6.41
N GLN A 86 -9.05 -0.29 6.09
CA GLN A 86 -8.93 0.32 4.77
C GLN A 86 -7.57 -0.01 4.20
N TYR A 87 -7.55 -0.55 2.98
CA TYR A 87 -6.31 -0.90 2.34
C TYR A 87 -6.39 -0.79 0.83
N ILE A 88 -5.23 -0.73 0.21
CA ILE A 88 -5.05 -0.72 -1.24
C ILE A 88 -4.05 -1.81 -1.59
N VAL A 89 -4.37 -2.60 -2.61
CA VAL A 89 -3.50 -3.65 -3.11
C VAL A 89 -2.87 -3.18 -4.39
N MET A 90 -1.57 -3.32 -4.49
CA MET A 90 -0.83 -2.81 -5.62
C MET A 90 0.32 -3.73 -5.99
N GLU A 91 0.91 -3.45 -7.13
CA GLU A 91 2.07 -4.17 -7.63
C GLU A 91 3.21 -4.12 -6.61
N TYR A 92 3.82 -5.28 -6.35
CA TYR A 92 5.00 -5.37 -5.51
C TYR A 92 6.24 -5.06 -6.33
N VAL A 93 6.99 -4.04 -5.90
CA VAL A 93 8.24 -3.66 -6.56
C VAL A 93 9.37 -4.41 -5.88
N ASP A 94 9.95 -5.37 -6.61
CA ASP A 94 11.00 -6.23 -6.10
C ASP A 94 12.38 -5.58 -6.23
N GLY A 95 13.31 -6.04 -5.40
CA GLY A 95 14.72 -5.67 -5.48
C GLY A 95 15.13 -4.48 -4.64
N ILE A 96 14.22 -3.54 -4.32
CA ILE A 96 14.48 -2.46 -3.38
C ILE A 96 13.22 -2.16 -2.58
N THR A 97 13.38 -1.66 -1.35
CA THR A 97 12.24 -1.19 -0.57
C THR A 97 11.77 0.15 -1.11
N LEU A 98 10.52 0.50 -0.86
CA LEU A 98 10.01 1.82 -1.24
C LEU A 98 10.79 2.93 -0.55
N LYS A 99 11.26 2.69 0.68
CA LYS A 99 12.09 3.66 1.38
C LYS A 99 13.40 3.91 0.65
N GLU A 100 14.09 2.85 0.23
CA GLU A 100 15.33 2.96 -0.53
C GLU A 100 15.10 3.66 -1.86
N TYR A 101 14.00 3.30 -2.53
CA TYR A 101 13.62 3.93 -3.79
C TYR A 101 13.41 5.44 -3.60
N ASN A 102 12.66 5.82 -2.56
CA ASN A 102 12.38 7.22 -2.27
C ASN A 102 13.66 8.00 -1.96
N GLN A 103 14.58 7.40 -1.22
CA GLN A 103 15.86 8.03 -0.93
C GLN A 103 16.67 8.28 -2.20
N LYS A 104 16.69 7.32 -3.11
CA LYS A 104 17.41 7.46 -4.39
C LYS A 104 16.79 8.51 -5.28
N GLN A 105 15.48 8.57 -5.33
CA GLN A 105 14.76 9.53 -6.18
C GLN A 105 14.60 10.89 -5.52
N GLY A 106 14.68 10.95 -4.18
CA GLY A 106 14.61 12.19 -3.43
C GLY A 106 13.26 12.88 -3.47
N ALA A 107 12.22 12.25 -3.96
CA ALA A 107 10.99 12.96 -4.27
C ALA A 107 9.76 12.46 -3.52
N ILE A 108 9.67 11.19 -3.23
CA ILE A 108 8.43 10.58 -2.74
C ILE A 108 8.67 9.95 -1.38
N THR A 109 7.82 10.26 -0.41
CA THR A 109 7.86 9.66 0.91
C THR A 109 6.78 8.60 1.04
N TRP A 110 6.85 7.81 2.11
CA TRP A 110 5.81 6.83 2.41
C TRP A 110 4.43 7.45 2.64
N ASN A 111 4.38 8.73 2.97
CA ASN A 111 3.14 9.44 3.19
C ASN A 111 2.48 9.89 1.90
N ASP A 112 3.24 9.94 0.82
CA ASP A 112 2.71 10.32 -0.47
C ASP A 112 1.96 9.14 -1.08
N ALA A 113 0.90 9.43 -1.82
CA ALA A 113 0.06 8.40 -2.42
C ALA A 113 0.72 7.72 -3.61
N LEU A 114 1.64 8.40 -4.27
CA LEU A 114 2.23 7.91 -5.51
C LEU A 114 3.50 7.12 -5.24
N PHE A 115 3.52 5.88 -5.71
CA PHE A 115 4.69 5.02 -5.65
C PHE A 115 5.20 4.82 -7.08
N PHE A 116 6.46 5.13 -7.30
CA PHE A 116 7.08 4.99 -8.61
C PHE A 116 7.95 3.75 -8.65
N LYS A 117 7.88 3.02 -9.78
CA LYS A 117 8.79 1.91 -10.01
C LYS A 117 10.18 2.44 -10.33
N PRO A 118 11.24 1.69 -9.95
CA PRO A 118 12.58 2.00 -10.46
C PRO A 118 12.56 1.94 -11.99
N LYS A 119 13.33 2.78 -12.63
CA LYS A 119 13.39 2.79 -14.10
C LYS A 119 14.14 1.58 -14.66
N TYR A 120 14.93 0.92 -13.85
CA TYR A 120 15.72 -0.25 -14.23
C TYR A 120 16.05 -1.12 -13.04
#